data_9c3930c70b8f30b4bbc206401a3e61f7
#
_entry.id   9c3930c70b8f30b4bbc206401a3e61f7
#
_cell.length_a   1.000
_cell.length_b   1.000
_cell.length_c   1.000
_cell.angle_alpha   90.00
_cell.angle_beta   90.00
_cell.angle_gamma   90.00
#
_symmetry.space_group_name_H-M   'P 1'
#
loop_
_entity.id
_entity.type
_entity.pdbx_description
1 polymer ?
#
loop_
_entity_poly.entity_id
_entity_poly.type
_entity_poly.pdbx_seq_one_letter_code
_entity_poly.pdbx_strand_id
1 'polypeptide(L)'
;MQRKTIKRRLEQERDDLLELSAGGTDERRPVELDQQSVGRLSRMDAMQVQAMAQAVEARRQGRLQLIEAALRRLADGDYGYCTDCGEKIPPKRLAIDLTVARCVDCAA
;
A
#
# COMPACT_ATOMS: atom_id res chain seq x y z
N MET A 1 -16.17 -4.83 15.10
CA MET A 1 -15.79 -3.42 14.82
C MET A 1 -16.87 -2.77 13.97
N GLN A 2 -17.26 -1.56 14.32
CA GLN A 2 -18.32 -0.86 13.60
C GLN A 2 -17.81 -0.36 12.23
N ARG A 3 -18.72 -0.31 11.26
CA ARG A 3 -18.46 0.16 9.91
C ARG A 3 -17.79 1.53 9.87
N LYS A 4 -18.25 2.48 10.67
CA LYS A 4 -17.69 3.83 10.75
C LYS A 4 -16.24 3.82 11.22
N THR A 5 -15.91 2.95 12.16
CA THR A 5 -14.54 2.80 12.67
C THR A 5 -13.62 2.22 11.61
N ILE A 6 -14.09 1.20 10.90
CA ILE A 6 -13.34 0.57 9.81
C ILE A 6 -13.04 1.59 8.71
N LYS A 7 -14.07 2.34 8.29
CA LYS A 7 -13.93 3.38 7.28
C LYS A 7 -12.90 4.42 7.70
N ARG A 8 -12.98 4.90 8.93
CA ARG A 8 -12.05 5.91 9.46
C ARG A 8 -10.62 5.41 9.46
N ARG A 9 -10.38 4.18 9.90
CA ARG A 9 -9.04 3.60 9.93
C ARG A 9 -8.47 3.43 8.53
N LEU A 10 -9.26 2.97 7.59
CA LEU A 10 -8.83 2.82 6.20
C LEU A 10 -8.51 4.17 5.57
N GLU A 11 -9.36 5.17 5.78
CA GLU A 11 -9.13 6.52 5.28
C GLU A 11 -7.89 7.16 5.89
N GLN A 12 -7.66 6.95 7.18
CA GLN A 12 -6.48 7.46 7.87
C GLN A 12 -5.20 6.85 7.31
N GLU A 13 -5.17 5.53 7.13
CA GLU A 13 -4.03 4.85 6.53
C GLU A 13 -3.79 5.35 5.11
N ARG A 14 -4.86 5.51 4.32
CA ARG A 14 -4.77 6.08 2.96
C ARG A 14 -4.12 7.44 2.98
N ASP A 15 -4.59 8.33 3.84
CA ASP A 15 -4.09 9.70 3.91
C ASP A 15 -2.63 9.74 4.34
N ASP A 16 -2.24 8.91 5.31
CA ASP A 16 -0.86 8.79 5.75
C ASP A 16 0.07 8.31 4.63
N LEU A 17 -0.38 7.32 3.85
CA LEU A 17 0.38 6.80 2.71
C LEU A 17 0.52 7.84 1.59
N LEU A 18 -0.54 8.58 1.31
CA LEU A 18 -0.51 9.66 0.31
C LEU A 18 0.48 10.75 0.71
N GLU A 19 0.51 11.10 1.98
CA GLU A 19 1.46 12.08 2.50
C GLU A 19 2.90 11.60 2.36
N LEU A 20 3.17 10.33 2.69
CA LEU A 20 4.50 9.73 2.52
C LEU A 20 4.91 9.68 1.04
N SER A 21 3.99 9.38 0.15
CA SER A 21 4.26 9.36 -1.29
C SER A 21 4.62 10.74 -1.81
N ALA A 22 3.92 11.78 -1.37
CA ALA A 22 4.21 13.15 -1.76
C ALA A 22 5.59 13.59 -1.24
N GLY A 23 5.93 13.22 0.00
CA GLY A 23 7.21 13.57 0.61
C GLY A 23 8.40 12.85 0.01
N GLY A 24 8.20 11.66 -0.58
CA GLY A 24 9.28 10.86 -1.17
C GLY A 24 9.56 11.14 -2.65
N THR A 25 8.94 12.15 -3.24
CA THR A 25 9.07 12.42 -4.68
C THR A 25 10.51 12.69 -5.10
N ASP A 26 11.28 13.45 -4.32
CA ASP A 26 12.67 13.78 -4.65
C ASP A 26 13.56 12.53 -4.68
N GLU A 27 13.34 11.60 -3.78
CA GLU A 27 14.11 10.36 -3.70
C GLU A 27 13.86 9.45 -4.91
N ARG A 28 12.70 9.58 -5.56
CA ARG A 28 12.32 8.77 -6.72
C ARG A 28 12.72 9.38 -8.05
N ARG A 29 13.30 10.57 -8.07
CA ARG A 29 13.75 11.21 -9.31
C ARG A 29 14.81 10.37 -9.99
N PRO A 30 14.82 10.35 -11.33
CA PRO A 30 15.92 9.70 -12.06
C PRO A 30 17.27 10.30 -11.64
N VAL A 31 18.24 9.42 -11.45
CA VAL A 31 19.58 9.84 -11.09
C VAL A 31 20.23 10.55 -12.29
N GLU A 32 20.64 11.80 -12.08
CA GLU A 32 21.45 12.51 -13.07
C GLU A 32 22.90 12.07 -12.94
N LEU A 33 23.45 11.60 -14.04
CA LEU A 33 24.83 11.16 -14.07
C LEU A 33 25.75 12.35 -14.42
N ASP A 34 26.26 13.03 -13.40
CA ASP A 34 27.27 14.05 -13.57
C ASP A 34 28.63 13.34 -13.64
N GLN A 35 29.20 13.24 -14.82
CA GLN A 35 30.44 12.53 -15.05
C GLN A 35 31.65 13.22 -14.46
N GLN A 36 31.57 14.49 -14.11
CA GLN A 36 32.72 15.25 -13.62
C GLN A 36 32.91 15.15 -12.11
N SER A 37 31.83 14.99 -11.34
CA SER A 37 31.88 15.10 -9.88
C SER A 37 31.64 13.80 -9.14
N VAL A 38 31.21 12.74 -9.81
CA VAL A 38 30.77 11.51 -9.14
C VAL A 38 31.57 10.31 -9.65
N GLY A 39 32.28 9.64 -8.75
CA GLY A 39 32.97 8.39 -9.07
C GLY A 39 31.98 7.24 -9.32
N ARG A 40 32.47 6.16 -9.92
CA ARG A 40 31.68 5.01 -10.30
C ARG A 40 30.89 4.43 -9.13
N LEU A 41 31.51 4.28 -7.95
CA LEU A 41 30.86 3.77 -6.74
C LEU A 41 29.72 4.67 -6.28
N SER A 42 29.95 5.99 -6.29
CA SER A 42 28.92 6.96 -5.87
C SER A 42 27.70 6.92 -6.79
N ARG A 43 27.91 6.69 -8.09
CA ARG A 43 26.79 6.54 -9.04
C ARG A 43 26.01 5.26 -8.76
N MET A 44 26.68 4.16 -8.47
CA MET A 44 26.03 2.89 -8.12
C MET A 44 25.23 3.03 -6.84
N ASP A 45 25.78 3.70 -5.82
CA ASP A 45 25.09 3.93 -4.55
C ASP A 45 23.84 4.81 -4.77
N ALA A 46 23.94 5.88 -5.55
CA ALA A 46 22.82 6.75 -5.87
C ALA A 46 21.71 5.98 -6.61
N MET A 47 22.08 5.11 -7.54
CA MET A 47 21.13 4.29 -8.27
C MET A 47 20.45 3.26 -7.36
N GLN A 48 21.17 2.69 -6.40
CA GLN A 48 20.60 1.78 -5.40
C GLN A 48 19.58 2.50 -4.51
N VAL A 49 19.92 3.69 -4.03
CA VAL A 49 19.00 4.49 -3.22
C VAL A 49 17.73 4.79 -4.00
N GLN A 50 17.84 5.18 -5.26
CA GLN A 50 16.71 5.42 -6.13
C GLN A 50 15.86 4.16 -6.32
N ALA A 51 16.51 3.01 -6.58
CA ALA A 51 15.80 1.74 -6.76
C ALA A 51 15.03 1.34 -5.50
N MET A 52 15.62 1.52 -4.32
CA MET A 52 14.97 1.24 -3.05
C MET A 52 13.78 2.17 -2.81
N ALA A 53 13.94 3.45 -3.10
CA ALA A 53 12.86 4.43 -2.96
C ALA A 53 11.70 4.09 -3.90
N GLN A 54 11.98 3.68 -5.13
CA GLN A 54 10.97 3.25 -6.08
C GLN A 54 10.26 1.99 -5.63
N ALA A 55 10.98 1.03 -5.05
CA ALA A 55 10.40 -0.20 -4.53
C ALA A 55 9.46 0.07 -3.35
N VAL A 56 9.84 0.97 -2.43
CA VAL A 56 9.00 1.40 -1.31
C VAL A 56 7.73 2.07 -1.84
N GLU A 57 7.86 2.94 -2.84
CA GLU A 57 6.71 3.61 -3.45
C GLU A 57 5.78 2.62 -4.14
N ALA A 58 6.32 1.63 -4.83
CA ALA A 58 5.49 0.59 -5.46
C ALA A 58 4.66 -0.17 -4.42
N ARG A 59 5.25 -0.48 -3.26
CA ARG A 59 4.52 -1.12 -2.16
C ARG A 59 3.43 -0.22 -1.59
N ARG A 60 3.69 1.08 -1.46
CA ARG A 60 2.67 2.06 -1.02
C ARG A 60 1.49 2.10 -2.00
N GLN A 61 1.78 2.15 -3.28
CA GLN A 61 0.73 2.16 -4.32
C GLN A 61 -0.10 0.88 -4.29
N GLY A 62 0.54 -0.27 -4.11
CA GLY A 62 -0.16 -1.55 -3.95
C GLY A 62 -1.07 -1.55 -2.73
N ARG A 63 -0.60 -1.04 -1.60
CA ARG A 63 -1.40 -0.91 -0.38
C ARG A 63 -2.57 0.04 -0.57
N LEU A 64 -2.35 1.18 -1.24
CA LEU A 64 -3.41 2.14 -1.55
C LEU A 64 -4.52 1.50 -2.37
N GLN A 65 -4.18 0.66 -3.34
CA GLN A 65 -5.18 -0.05 -4.14
C GLN A 65 -6.02 -1.00 -3.28
N LEU A 66 -5.39 -1.70 -2.34
CA LEU A 66 -6.10 -2.58 -1.42
C LEU A 66 -7.06 -1.80 -0.51
N ILE A 67 -6.63 -0.64 -0.03
CA ILE A 67 -7.46 0.25 0.80
C ILE A 67 -8.66 0.75 0.00
N GLU A 68 -8.44 1.22 -1.22
CA GLU A 68 -9.52 1.70 -2.10
C GLU A 68 -10.55 0.60 -2.39
N ALA A 69 -10.08 -0.62 -2.64
CA ALA A 69 -10.97 -1.75 -2.86
C ALA A 69 -11.79 -2.07 -1.61
N ALA A 70 -11.18 -2.01 -0.42
CA ALA A 70 -11.87 -2.24 0.85
C ALA A 70 -12.93 -1.16 1.10
N LEU A 71 -12.62 0.10 0.83
CA LEU A 71 -13.56 1.20 0.98
C LEU A 71 -14.75 1.05 0.02
N ARG A 72 -14.52 0.58 -1.20
CA ARG A 72 -15.60 0.30 -2.15
C ARG A 72 -16.51 -0.82 -1.65
N ARG A 73 -15.93 -1.90 -1.11
CA ARG A 73 -16.73 -3.00 -0.54
C ARG A 73 -17.58 -2.53 0.65
N LEU A 74 -17.02 -1.62 1.48
CA LEU A 74 -17.78 -1.00 2.57
C LEU A 74 -18.97 -0.22 2.04
N ALA A 75 -18.76 0.59 1.01
CA ALA A 75 -19.82 1.39 0.39
C ALA A 75 -20.90 0.52 -0.22
N ASP A 76 -20.51 -0.60 -0.82
CA ASP A 76 -21.43 -1.52 -1.50
C ASP A 76 -22.12 -2.52 -0.55
N GLY A 77 -21.71 -2.58 0.70
CA GLY A 77 -22.26 -3.54 1.68
C GLY A 77 -21.64 -4.93 1.62
N ASP A 78 -20.55 -5.11 0.86
CA ASP A 78 -19.90 -6.42 0.65
C ASP A 78 -18.72 -6.65 1.58
N TYR A 79 -18.36 -5.66 2.39
CA TYR A 79 -17.19 -5.77 3.28
C TYR A 79 -17.39 -6.88 4.32
N GLY A 80 -16.32 -7.64 4.55
CA GLY A 80 -16.32 -8.71 5.53
C GLY A 80 -16.70 -10.08 4.98
N TYR A 81 -16.98 -10.14 3.68
CA TYR A 81 -17.27 -11.40 2.98
C TYR A 81 -16.19 -11.70 1.95
N CYS A 82 -15.83 -12.98 1.84
CA CYS A 82 -14.83 -13.41 0.86
C CYS A 82 -15.30 -13.09 -0.56
N THR A 83 -14.44 -12.47 -1.36
CA THR A 83 -14.76 -12.12 -2.74
C THR A 83 -14.85 -13.34 -3.65
N ASP A 84 -14.26 -14.47 -3.26
CA ASP A 84 -14.25 -15.69 -4.07
C ASP A 84 -15.39 -16.64 -3.74
N CYS A 85 -15.64 -16.91 -2.45
CA CYS A 85 -16.65 -17.90 -2.03
C CYS A 85 -17.89 -17.31 -1.35
N GLY A 86 -17.88 -16.02 -1.01
CA GLY A 86 -18.99 -15.35 -0.36
C GLY A 86 -19.14 -15.63 1.13
N GLU A 87 -18.30 -16.48 1.70
CA GLU A 87 -18.33 -16.79 3.12
C GLU A 87 -17.82 -15.63 3.96
N LYS A 88 -18.30 -15.55 5.18
CA LYS A 88 -17.89 -14.48 6.09
C LYS A 88 -16.43 -14.64 6.49
N ILE A 89 -15.67 -13.55 6.38
CA ILE A 89 -14.26 -13.54 6.82
C ILE A 89 -14.23 -13.44 8.34
N PRO A 90 -13.44 -14.30 9.04
CA PRO A 90 -13.37 -14.23 10.51
C PRO A 90 -12.95 -12.83 10.99
N PRO A 91 -13.64 -12.29 12.02
CA PRO A 91 -13.30 -10.97 12.55
C PRO A 91 -11.85 -10.83 13.00
N LYS A 92 -11.23 -11.91 13.49
CA LYS A 92 -9.82 -11.91 13.90
C LYS A 92 -8.89 -11.62 12.72
N ARG A 93 -9.21 -12.16 11.55
CA ARG A 93 -8.44 -11.95 10.32
C ARG A 93 -8.55 -10.48 9.86
N LEU A 94 -9.75 -9.93 9.91
CA LEU A 94 -9.99 -8.52 9.59
C LEU A 94 -9.32 -7.57 10.58
N ALA A 95 -9.23 -7.95 11.85
CA ALA A 95 -8.56 -7.14 12.87
C ALA A 95 -7.06 -7.00 12.61
N ILE A 96 -6.44 -8.03 12.01
CA ILE A 96 -5.03 -8.00 11.64
C ILE A 96 -4.82 -7.10 10.42
N ASP A 97 -5.70 -7.21 9.41
CA ASP A 97 -5.61 -6.41 8.19
C ASP A 97 -7.01 -6.11 7.67
N LEU A 98 -7.41 -4.85 7.75
CA LEU A 98 -8.75 -4.40 7.33
C LEU A 98 -8.99 -4.50 5.84
N THR A 99 -7.95 -4.69 5.02
CA THR A 99 -8.08 -4.80 3.56
C THR A 99 -8.26 -6.24 3.08
N VAL A 100 -8.27 -7.23 3.97
CA VAL A 100 -8.42 -8.63 3.60
C VAL A 100 -9.73 -8.83 2.84
N ALA A 101 -9.63 -9.43 1.65
CA ALA A 101 -10.77 -9.66 0.76
C ALA A 101 -11.16 -11.13 0.65
N ARG A 102 -10.32 -12.05 1.12
CA ARG A 102 -10.52 -13.50 0.98
C ARG A 102 -10.43 -14.19 2.32
N CYS A 103 -11.20 -15.25 2.47
CA CYS A 103 -11.08 -16.16 3.63
C CYS A 103 -9.77 -16.95 3.54
N VAL A 104 -9.39 -17.61 4.64
CA VAL A 104 -8.14 -18.38 4.71
C VAL A 104 -8.08 -19.45 3.63
N ASP A 105 -9.19 -20.13 3.38
CA ASP A 105 -9.26 -21.23 2.39
C ASP A 105 -9.05 -20.72 0.96
N CYS A 106 -9.60 -19.57 0.61
CA CYS A 106 -9.46 -19.00 -0.73
C CYS A 106 -8.13 -18.30 -0.94
N ALA A 107 -7.53 -17.77 0.12
CA ALA A 107 -6.25 -17.07 0.05
C ALA A 107 -5.04 -18.00 0.02
N ALA A 108 -5.24 -19.26 0.40
CA ALA A 108 -4.17 -20.27 0.46
C ALA A 108 -3.72 -20.73 -0.92
#